data_5341eb5590a058058f8de44be3197798
#
_entry.id   5341eb5590a058058f8de44be3197798
#
_cell.length_a   1.000
_cell.length_b   1.000
_cell.length_c   1.000
_cell.angle_alpha   90.00
_cell.angle_beta   90.00
_cell.angle_gamma   90.00
#
_symmetry.space_group_name_H-M   'P 1'
#
loop_
_entity.id
_entity.type
_entity.pdbx_description
1 polymer ?
#
loop_
_entity_poly.entity_id
_entity_poly.type
_entity_poly.pdbx_seq_one_letter_code
_entity_poly.pdbx_strand_id
1 'polypeptide(L)'
;MKKIMTICLICILCGSMVQAQKIRIKTGIEVLKEQNFKCLEGKRVGLITNPTGVDNHMKSTIDILHEAPNVNLVALYGPEHGVRGDVHAGDHVTDMKDASTGLPVYSLYGSTRKATPEMLKDIDVLVYDIQDIGCRSFTYI
;
A
#
# COMPACT_ATOMS: atom_id res chain seq x y z
N MET A 1 -32.39 3.98 52.28
CA MET A 1 -31.53 2.94 51.62
C MET A 1 -32.00 2.60 50.20
N LYS A 2 -33.28 2.30 49.95
CA LYS A 2 -33.79 1.96 48.60
C LYS A 2 -33.52 3.03 47.51
N LYS A 3 -33.66 4.32 47.80
CA LYS A 3 -33.39 5.41 46.83
C LYS A 3 -31.93 5.55 46.45
N ILE A 4 -30.99 5.31 47.36
CA ILE A 4 -29.54 5.37 47.09
C ILE A 4 -29.12 4.18 46.22
N MET A 5 -29.67 2.98 46.48
CA MET A 5 -29.42 1.81 45.62
C MET A 5 -29.90 2.00 44.19
N THR A 6 -31.05 2.65 43.98
CA THR A 6 -31.59 2.92 42.64
C THR A 6 -30.72 3.91 41.86
N ILE A 7 -30.18 4.95 42.51
CA ILE A 7 -29.28 5.92 41.86
C ILE A 7 -27.96 5.28 41.48
N CYS A 8 -27.39 4.45 42.35
CA CYS A 8 -26.16 3.71 42.02
C CYS A 8 -26.34 2.74 40.83
N LEU A 9 -27.50 2.05 40.77
CA LEU A 9 -27.81 1.16 39.64
C LEU A 9 -27.92 1.89 38.31
N ILE A 10 -28.53 3.08 38.31
CA ILE A 10 -28.65 3.95 37.13
C ILE A 10 -27.27 4.47 36.67
N CYS A 11 -26.40 4.85 37.60
CA CYS A 11 -25.04 5.27 37.27
C CYS A 11 -24.19 4.14 36.67
N ILE A 12 -24.36 2.89 37.14
CA ILE A 12 -23.67 1.74 36.58
C ILE A 12 -24.17 1.41 35.17
N LEU A 13 -25.47 1.54 34.92
CA LEU A 13 -26.05 1.35 33.57
C LEU A 13 -25.67 2.45 32.58
N CYS A 14 -25.53 3.72 33.02
CA CYS A 14 -25.05 4.81 32.16
C CYS A 14 -23.55 4.73 31.86
N GLY A 15 -22.74 4.16 32.78
CA GLY A 15 -21.30 4.00 32.60
C GLY A 15 -20.90 2.98 31.53
N SER A 16 -21.83 2.11 31.11
CA SER A 16 -21.55 1.02 30.17
C SER A 16 -21.64 1.42 28.69
N MET A 17 -21.99 2.67 28.37
CA MET A 17 -22.22 3.12 26.98
C MET A 17 -21.11 4.01 26.40
N VAL A 18 -19.96 4.12 27.07
CA VAL A 18 -18.81 4.73 26.42
C VAL A 18 -18.15 3.68 25.55
N GLN A 19 -18.73 3.42 24.41
CA GLN A 19 -18.09 2.65 23.34
C GLN A 19 -17.02 3.56 22.77
N ALA A 20 -15.76 3.30 23.14
CA ALA A 20 -14.63 3.98 22.54
C ALA A 20 -14.66 3.70 21.03
N GLN A 21 -14.99 4.72 20.27
CA GLN A 21 -14.97 4.64 18.82
C GLN A 21 -13.51 4.40 18.42
N LYS A 22 -13.18 3.18 18.01
CA LYS A 22 -11.85 2.84 17.53
C LYS A 22 -11.62 3.61 16.24
N ILE A 23 -10.91 4.73 16.34
CA ILE A 23 -10.48 5.49 15.17
C ILE A 23 -9.57 4.55 14.36
N ARG A 24 -10.04 4.10 13.21
CA ARG A 24 -9.25 3.31 12.28
C ARG A 24 -8.57 4.26 11.30
N ILE A 25 -7.25 4.29 11.35
CA ILE A 25 -6.45 4.99 10.35
C ILE A 25 -6.46 4.13 9.08
N LYS A 26 -6.75 4.75 7.94
CA LYS A 26 -6.71 4.11 6.62
C LYS A 26 -5.38 4.37 5.95
N THR A 27 -4.84 3.36 5.29
CA THR A 27 -3.66 3.52 4.43
C THR A 27 -4.03 4.26 3.13
N GLY A 28 -3.04 4.81 2.43
CA GLY A 28 -3.27 5.51 1.16
C GLY A 28 -4.00 4.65 0.14
N ILE A 29 -3.63 3.37 0.03
CA ILE A 29 -4.29 2.43 -0.89
C ILE A 29 -5.75 2.16 -0.52
N GLU A 30 -6.10 2.11 0.78
CA GLU A 30 -7.49 1.96 1.21
C GLU A 30 -8.34 3.18 0.84
N VAL A 31 -7.78 4.40 1.02
CA VAL A 31 -8.46 5.63 0.60
C VAL A 31 -8.65 5.67 -0.92
N LEU A 32 -7.63 5.29 -1.66
CA LEU A 32 -7.68 5.21 -3.12
C LEU A 32 -8.77 4.22 -3.60
N LYS A 33 -8.86 3.06 -2.94
CA LYS A 33 -9.89 2.05 -3.19
C LYS A 33 -11.30 2.56 -2.88
N GLU A 34 -11.49 3.26 -1.77
CA GLU A 34 -12.79 3.88 -1.42
C GLU A 34 -13.24 4.95 -2.43
N GLN A 35 -12.29 5.66 -3.03
CA GLN A 35 -12.51 6.60 -4.12
C GLN A 35 -12.69 5.92 -5.48
N ASN A 36 -12.78 4.57 -5.49
CA ASN A 36 -12.89 3.75 -6.70
C ASN A 36 -11.79 4.05 -7.72
N PHE A 37 -10.56 4.34 -7.26
CA PHE A 37 -9.38 4.63 -8.08
C PHE A 37 -9.59 5.73 -9.15
N LYS A 38 -10.52 6.63 -8.94
CA LYS A 38 -10.95 7.64 -9.92
C LYS A 38 -9.81 8.44 -10.52
N CYS A 39 -8.76 8.75 -9.75
CA CYS A 39 -7.61 9.51 -10.25
C CYS A 39 -6.70 8.71 -11.19
N LEU A 40 -6.86 7.38 -11.26
CA LEU A 40 -6.09 6.47 -12.12
C LEU A 40 -6.86 6.03 -13.36
N GLU A 41 -8.16 6.33 -13.44
CA GLU A 41 -9.02 5.90 -14.52
C GLU A 41 -8.54 6.42 -15.88
N GLY A 42 -8.49 5.54 -16.88
CA GLY A 42 -8.05 5.85 -18.24
C GLY A 42 -6.55 6.10 -18.39
N LYS A 43 -5.73 5.89 -17.33
CA LYS A 43 -4.28 6.11 -17.35
C LYS A 43 -3.53 4.79 -17.32
N ARG A 44 -2.36 4.76 -17.99
CA ARG A 44 -1.38 3.67 -17.84
C ARG A 44 -0.59 3.90 -16.55
N VAL A 45 -0.78 3.01 -15.61
CA VAL A 45 -0.27 3.16 -14.23
C VAL A 45 1.01 2.35 -14.07
N GLY A 46 2.08 2.99 -13.59
CA GLY A 46 3.26 2.34 -13.04
C GLY A 46 3.20 2.36 -11.51
N LEU A 47 3.63 1.29 -10.86
CA LEU A 47 3.66 1.21 -9.40
C LEU A 47 5.09 1.01 -8.90
N ILE A 48 5.58 1.95 -8.11
CA ILE A 48 6.82 1.80 -7.32
C ILE A 48 6.42 1.26 -5.95
N THR A 49 6.85 0.06 -5.62
CA THR A 49 6.48 -0.59 -4.35
C THR A 49 7.51 -1.62 -3.90
N ASN A 50 7.35 -2.07 -2.68
CA ASN A 50 8.05 -3.18 -2.07
C ASN A 50 7.08 -3.96 -1.15
N PRO A 51 7.52 -5.00 -0.41
CA PRO A 51 6.64 -5.78 0.47
C PRO A 51 5.86 -5.00 1.54
N THR A 52 6.21 -3.74 1.80
CA THR A 52 5.49 -2.90 2.76
C THR A 52 4.26 -2.22 2.18
N GLY A 53 4.11 -2.21 0.84
CA GLY A 53 2.93 -1.70 0.14
C GLY A 53 1.75 -2.64 0.27
N VAL A 54 1.03 -2.54 1.38
CA VAL A 54 -0.12 -3.40 1.72
C VAL A 54 -1.24 -2.59 2.38
N ASP A 55 -2.46 -3.10 2.27
CA ASP A 55 -3.60 -2.58 3.04
C ASP A 55 -3.60 -3.13 4.49
N ASN A 56 -4.58 -2.71 5.29
CA ASN A 56 -4.75 -3.18 6.68
C ASN A 56 -5.13 -4.67 6.80
N HIS A 57 -5.36 -5.36 5.70
CA HIS A 57 -5.59 -6.80 5.62
C HIS A 57 -4.38 -7.55 5.07
N MET A 58 -3.23 -6.88 4.94
CA MET A 58 -2.00 -7.40 4.37
C MET A 58 -2.11 -7.79 2.89
N LYS A 59 -3.12 -7.28 2.18
CA LYS A 59 -3.22 -7.47 0.73
C LYS A 59 -2.29 -6.49 0.03
N SER A 60 -1.46 -7.02 -0.90
CA SER A 60 -0.50 -6.23 -1.66
C SER A 60 -1.18 -5.15 -2.50
N THR A 61 -0.60 -3.96 -2.53
CA THR A 61 -1.02 -2.87 -3.43
C THR A 61 -0.94 -3.28 -4.89
N ILE A 62 0.02 -4.16 -5.26
CA ILE A 62 0.11 -4.74 -6.61
C ILE A 62 -1.20 -5.45 -6.96
N ASP A 63 -1.63 -6.36 -6.09
CA ASP A 63 -2.81 -7.19 -6.34
C ASP A 63 -4.09 -6.34 -6.29
N ILE A 64 -4.17 -5.36 -5.38
CA ILE A 64 -5.31 -4.44 -5.29
C ILE A 64 -5.48 -3.63 -6.58
N LEU A 65 -4.40 -3.08 -7.13
CA LEU A 65 -4.46 -2.28 -8.36
C LEU A 65 -4.67 -3.16 -9.59
N HIS A 66 -4.06 -4.35 -9.63
CA HIS A 66 -4.19 -5.27 -10.76
C HIS A 66 -5.61 -5.85 -10.90
N GLU A 67 -6.27 -6.13 -9.77
CA GLU A 67 -7.64 -6.66 -9.76
C GLU A 67 -8.72 -5.59 -9.98
N ALA A 68 -8.37 -4.30 -9.86
CA ALA A 68 -9.32 -3.20 -10.01
C ALA A 68 -9.71 -3.03 -11.49
N PRO A 69 -11.00 -3.17 -11.86
CA PRO A 69 -11.42 -3.23 -13.26
C PRO A 69 -11.24 -1.92 -14.04
N ASN A 70 -11.09 -0.80 -13.32
CA ASN A 70 -10.91 0.53 -13.89
C ASN A 70 -9.47 1.06 -13.77
N VAL A 71 -8.52 0.21 -13.34
CA VAL A 71 -7.09 0.54 -13.26
C VAL A 71 -6.32 -0.25 -14.32
N ASN A 72 -5.57 0.44 -15.15
CA ASN A 72 -4.67 -0.16 -16.12
C ASN A 72 -3.24 -0.15 -15.56
N LEU A 73 -2.93 -1.11 -14.67
CA LEU A 73 -1.57 -1.30 -14.14
C LEU A 73 -0.72 -1.99 -15.21
N VAL A 74 0.35 -1.34 -15.66
CA VAL A 74 1.16 -1.80 -16.80
C VAL A 74 2.60 -2.14 -16.46
N ALA A 75 3.13 -1.63 -15.35
CA ALA A 75 4.51 -1.89 -14.92
C ALA A 75 4.68 -1.77 -13.41
N LEU A 76 5.66 -2.52 -12.90
CA LEU A 76 6.09 -2.49 -11.51
C LEU A 76 7.56 -2.02 -11.44
N TYR A 77 7.91 -1.31 -10.38
CA TYR A 77 9.26 -0.82 -10.14
C TYR A 77 9.67 -1.20 -8.72
N GLY A 78 10.69 -2.05 -8.61
CA GLY A 78 11.17 -2.60 -7.35
C GLY A 78 12.46 -1.96 -6.88
N PRO A 79 12.51 -1.42 -5.64
CA PRO A 79 13.77 -1.12 -4.99
C PRO A 79 14.48 -2.40 -4.53
N GLU A 80 15.46 -2.29 -3.63
CA GLU A 80 16.12 -3.43 -3.01
C GLU A 80 15.10 -4.46 -2.49
N HIS A 81 15.40 -5.74 -2.60
CA HIS A 81 14.53 -6.88 -2.30
C HIS A 81 13.36 -7.12 -3.28
N GLY A 82 13.20 -6.32 -4.33
CA GLY A 82 12.14 -6.50 -5.31
C GLY A 82 10.76 -6.04 -4.82
N VAL A 83 9.76 -6.16 -5.69
CA VAL A 83 8.40 -5.70 -5.40
C VAL A 83 7.64 -6.61 -4.44
N ARG A 84 8.02 -7.90 -4.33
CA ARG A 84 7.40 -8.88 -3.44
C ARG A 84 8.33 -9.41 -2.35
N GLY A 85 9.60 -8.94 -2.29
CA GLY A 85 10.56 -9.37 -1.27
C GLY A 85 11.18 -10.74 -1.56
N ASP A 86 11.21 -11.14 -2.80
CA ASP A 86 11.71 -12.41 -3.30
C ASP A 86 13.20 -12.37 -3.70
N VAL A 87 13.86 -11.23 -3.53
CA VAL A 87 15.27 -11.01 -3.84
C VAL A 87 16.06 -10.80 -2.54
N HIS A 88 17.18 -11.54 -2.40
CA HIS A 88 18.07 -11.38 -1.24
C HIS A 88 18.80 -10.03 -1.26
N ALA A 89 19.17 -9.55 -0.07
CA ALA A 89 19.94 -8.33 0.07
C ALA A 89 21.26 -8.41 -0.70
N GLY A 90 21.53 -7.40 -1.54
CA GLY A 90 22.74 -7.32 -2.34
C GLY A 90 22.72 -8.09 -3.65
N ASP A 91 21.70 -8.91 -3.92
CA ASP A 91 21.55 -9.57 -5.21
C ASP A 91 21.12 -8.57 -6.29
N HIS A 92 21.58 -8.82 -7.51
CA HIS A 92 21.15 -8.02 -8.65
C HIS A 92 19.69 -8.33 -8.98
N VAL A 93 18.82 -7.35 -8.81
CA VAL A 93 17.45 -7.41 -9.33
C VAL A 93 17.54 -7.15 -10.84
N THR A 94 17.38 -8.19 -11.64
CA THR A 94 17.25 -8.06 -13.09
C THR A 94 15.79 -7.76 -13.44
N ASP A 95 15.57 -7.13 -14.59
CA ASP A 95 14.24 -6.97 -15.14
C ASP A 95 13.59 -8.35 -15.32
N MET A 96 12.42 -8.52 -14.73
CA MET A 96 11.68 -9.79 -14.72
C MET A 96 10.19 -9.55 -14.93
N LYS A 97 9.40 -10.62 -14.94
CA LYS A 97 7.95 -10.53 -14.87
C LYS A 97 7.47 -10.98 -13.50
N ASP A 98 6.54 -10.25 -12.93
CA ASP A 98 5.86 -10.66 -11.70
C ASP A 98 5.06 -11.95 -11.95
N ALA A 99 5.33 -12.98 -11.18
CA ALA A 99 4.74 -14.31 -11.40
C ALA A 99 3.21 -14.33 -11.24
N SER A 100 2.66 -13.45 -10.42
CA SER A 100 1.22 -13.42 -10.13
C SER A 100 0.42 -12.62 -11.17
N THR A 101 0.99 -11.51 -11.67
CA THR A 101 0.28 -10.60 -12.58
C THR A 101 0.78 -10.67 -14.03
N GLY A 102 1.97 -11.24 -14.24
CA GLY A 102 2.64 -11.26 -15.55
C GLY A 102 3.20 -9.90 -15.99
N LEU A 103 3.08 -8.87 -15.16
CA LEU A 103 3.55 -7.52 -15.46
C LEU A 103 5.08 -7.43 -15.47
N PRO A 104 5.67 -6.55 -16.30
CA PRO A 104 7.10 -6.28 -16.25
C PRO A 104 7.47 -5.63 -14.93
N VAL A 105 8.58 -6.08 -14.36
CA VAL A 105 9.19 -5.53 -13.14
C VAL A 105 10.54 -4.94 -13.51
N TYR A 106 10.69 -3.66 -13.31
CA TYR A 106 11.95 -2.93 -13.50
C TYR A 106 12.67 -2.76 -12.16
N SER A 107 13.97 -3.04 -12.17
CA SER A 107 14.79 -2.84 -10.98
C SER A 107 15.20 -1.38 -10.82
N LEU A 108 14.99 -0.85 -9.62
CA LEU A 108 15.54 0.44 -9.18
C LEU A 108 16.69 0.25 -8.17
N TYR A 109 17.35 -0.90 -8.20
CA TYR A 109 18.46 -1.23 -7.31
C TYR A 109 19.69 -1.71 -8.09
N GLY A 110 20.87 -1.36 -7.63
CA GLY A 110 22.12 -1.72 -8.29
C GLY A 110 22.59 -0.66 -9.28
N SER A 111 22.70 -1.00 -10.55
CA SER A 111 23.18 -0.11 -11.61
C SER A 111 22.20 1.02 -11.92
N THR A 112 20.91 0.77 -11.77
CA THR A 112 19.83 1.74 -12.02
C THR A 112 19.12 2.06 -10.71
N ARG A 113 19.21 3.30 -10.25
CA ARG A 113 18.55 3.78 -9.02
C ARG A 113 17.42 4.76 -9.31
N LYS A 114 17.17 5.04 -10.56
CA LYS A 114 16.14 5.96 -11.04
C LYS A 114 15.55 5.41 -12.33
N ALA A 115 14.24 5.40 -12.46
CA ALA A 115 13.57 4.95 -13.67
C ALA A 115 14.04 5.75 -14.88
N THR A 116 14.42 5.05 -15.94
CA THR A 116 14.87 5.66 -17.21
C THR A 116 13.68 6.12 -18.06
N PRO A 117 13.87 7.02 -19.03
CA PRO A 117 12.82 7.39 -19.97
C PRO A 117 12.19 6.19 -20.69
N GLU A 118 12.98 5.16 -21.03
CA GLU A 118 12.50 3.93 -21.67
C GLU A 118 11.56 3.15 -20.75
N MET A 119 11.88 3.05 -19.46
CA MET A 119 11.02 2.40 -18.48
C MET A 119 9.70 3.16 -18.27
N LEU A 120 9.68 4.46 -18.54
CA LEU A 120 8.55 5.34 -18.30
C LEU A 120 7.74 5.69 -19.56
N LYS A 121 8.19 5.31 -20.77
CA LYS A 121 7.58 5.73 -22.05
C LYS A 121 6.10 5.39 -22.19
N ASP A 122 5.67 4.30 -21.51
CA ASP A 122 4.29 3.80 -21.57
C ASP A 122 3.51 4.06 -20.26
N ILE A 123 3.99 5.00 -19.44
CA ILE A 123 3.41 5.35 -18.14
C ILE A 123 2.84 6.77 -18.19
N ASP A 124 1.58 6.93 -17.83
CA ASP A 124 0.92 8.22 -17.69
C ASP A 124 0.94 8.75 -16.25
N VAL A 125 0.99 7.82 -15.28
CA VAL A 125 1.04 8.15 -13.85
C VAL A 125 1.84 7.10 -13.08
N LEU A 126 2.70 7.57 -12.17
CA LEU A 126 3.38 6.71 -11.19
C LEU A 126 2.66 6.79 -9.86
N VAL A 127 2.33 5.63 -9.30
CA VAL A 127 1.91 5.47 -7.92
C VAL A 127 3.14 5.04 -7.12
N TYR A 128 3.34 5.64 -5.97
CA TYR A 128 4.40 5.29 -5.03
C TYR A 128 3.75 4.79 -3.74
N ASP A 129 4.01 3.55 -3.37
CA ASP A 129 3.50 2.95 -2.13
C ASP A 129 4.60 2.12 -1.47
N ILE A 130 5.41 2.78 -0.69
CA ILE A 130 6.46 2.22 0.16
C ILE A 130 6.31 2.87 1.53
N GLN A 131 6.23 2.08 2.58
CA GLN A 131 6.18 2.61 3.95
C GLN A 131 7.60 2.95 4.41
N ASP A 132 7.78 4.17 4.89
CA ASP A 132 8.99 4.63 5.54
C ASP A 132 8.74 4.74 7.04
N ILE A 133 9.65 4.22 7.84
CA ILE A 133 9.58 4.29 9.31
C ILE A 133 10.34 5.50 9.88
N GLY A 134 10.82 6.40 9.04
CA GLY A 134 11.54 7.62 9.45
C GLY A 134 12.94 7.35 10.00
N CYS A 135 13.59 6.25 9.60
CA CYS A 135 14.95 5.96 9.99
C CYS A 135 15.86 5.70 8.78
N ARG A 136 17.18 5.86 8.98
CA ARG A 136 18.19 5.77 7.91
C ARG A 136 18.24 4.39 7.21
N SER A 137 17.66 3.36 7.77
CA SER A 137 17.58 2.03 7.16
C SER A 137 16.61 1.98 5.97
N PHE A 138 15.72 2.98 5.85
CA PHE A 138 14.76 3.13 4.77
C PHE A 138 15.17 4.33 3.92
N THR A 139 15.74 4.10 2.76
CA THR A 139 16.45 5.12 1.98
C THR A 139 15.88 5.32 0.56
N TYR A 140 14.64 4.97 0.35
CA TYR A 140 13.98 5.02 -0.97
C TYR A 140 12.99 6.17 -1.15
N ILE A 141 13.13 7.23 -0.36
CA ILE A 141 12.34 8.45 -0.50
C ILE A 141 13.15 9.49 -1.28
#